data_56fe1a948cce03551946559dbe7a49ce
#
_entry.id   56fe1a948cce03551946559dbe7a49ce
#
_cell.length_a   1.000
_cell.length_b   1.000
_cell.length_c   1.000
_cell.angle_alpha   90.00
_cell.angle_beta   90.00
_cell.angle_gamma   90.00
#
_symmetry.space_group_name_H-M   'P 1'
#
loop_
_entity.id
_entity.type
_entity.pdbx_description
1 polymer ?
#
loop_
_entity_poly.entity_id
_entity_poly.type
_entity_poly.pdbx_seq_one_letter_code
_entity_poly.pdbx_strand_id
1 'polypeptide(L)'
;MKKLNTIILILLGMICTQLYAVQLNSIYPLKPNDSEAFYFTPENYPIKADGKMDVSDALQAAINQVKKEKNFGILFIPEGKYKISKTIYIPTAIRLIGYGKNRPEFILAKNSPGFQEEVADDKGKAKYMFWFTGAVVKEGEKPRDAGASTFYSAMSNINLRIEDGNPHAVALRTHFAQHSFISYVAVYIGKGKAGLFDVGNELENVAFYGGDYGIYTTKASPGWPVMMVDSYFEGQRVAALRCQESGLAMVNLYAKNVPAVFDIDPNYCDKLFLENSYFENVSGPAVVITNENNSNNQITFRNVYCKNVPTLAKYTRSNTATHVAHKIYKVKSYDHGLQMDNMVDMPEYETLVDIEPIQKMPVAQLMDIPAPVSYTHLRAHETLRH
;
A
#
# COMPACT_ATOMS: atom_id res chain seq x y z
N MET A 1 17.20 40.15 25.17
CA MET A 1 16.98 38.80 25.76
C MET A 1 15.57 38.22 25.50
N LYS A 2 14.46 38.98 25.54
CA LYS A 2 13.11 38.44 25.26
C LYS A 2 12.88 37.93 23.84
N LYS A 3 13.51 38.50 22.80
CA LYS A 3 13.39 38.02 21.40
C LYS A 3 14.16 36.73 21.11
N LEU A 4 15.22 36.45 21.85
CA LEU A 4 16.01 35.22 21.64
C LEU A 4 15.28 34.00 22.22
N ASN A 5 14.58 34.16 23.34
CA ASN A 5 13.80 33.08 23.93
C ASN A 5 12.57 32.70 23.10
N THR A 6 11.97 33.65 22.35
CA THR A 6 10.84 33.35 21.46
C THR A 6 11.26 32.55 20.22
N ILE A 7 12.45 32.81 19.68
CA ILE A 7 13.00 32.07 18.55
C ILE A 7 13.38 30.64 18.95
N ILE A 8 13.93 30.46 20.15
CA ILE A 8 14.26 29.13 20.69
C ILE A 8 13.00 28.31 20.99
N LEU A 9 11.92 28.93 21.47
CA LEU A 9 10.63 28.24 21.65
C LEU A 9 9.97 27.83 20.30
N ILE A 10 10.12 28.66 19.26
CA ILE A 10 9.61 28.33 17.92
C ILE A 10 10.44 27.22 17.27
N LEU A 11 11.75 27.18 17.49
CA LEU A 11 12.61 26.10 17.02
C LEU A 11 12.43 24.78 17.78
N LEU A 12 12.12 24.81 19.08
CA LEU A 12 11.78 23.60 19.86
C LEU A 12 10.35 23.10 19.55
N GLY A 13 9.46 23.94 19.03
CA GLY A 13 8.09 23.55 18.62
C GLY A 13 8.03 22.82 17.28
N MET A 14 9.11 22.81 16.49
CA MET A 14 9.16 22.18 15.17
C MET A 14 9.83 20.79 15.14
N ILE A 15 10.29 20.28 16.27
CA ILE A 15 10.72 18.87 16.37
C ILE A 15 9.54 18.07 16.92
N CYS A 16 8.39 18.14 16.25
CA CYS A 16 7.43 17.07 16.30
C CYS A 16 7.92 16.00 15.34
N THR A 17 8.84 15.15 15.79
CA THR A 17 9.15 13.91 15.08
C THR A 17 7.85 13.13 15.00
N GLN A 18 7.20 13.18 13.83
CA GLN A 18 6.10 12.30 13.54
C GLN A 18 6.70 10.89 13.53
N LEU A 19 6.45 10.16 14.60
CA LEU A 19 6.82 8.75 14.69
C LEU A 19 5.81 7.99 13.81
N TYR A 20 6.21 7.70 12.61
CA TYR A 20 5.42 6.93 11.65
C TYR A 20 5.56 5.44 11.93
N ALA A 21 4.51 4.68 11.63
CA ALA A 21 4.56 3.23 11.62
C ALA A 21 5.39 2.66 10.45
N VAL A 22 6.03 3.50 9.65
CA VAL A 22 6.81 3.11 8.47
C VAL A 22 8.13 3.87 8.40
N GLN A 23 9.14 3.24 7.86
CA GLN A 23 10.44 3.85 7.56
C GLN A 23 10.39 4.55 6.19
N LEU A 24 10.71 5.83 6.15
CA LEU A 24 10.73 6.61 4.90
C LEU A 24 12.13 6.74 4.28
N ASN A 25 13.18 6.46 5.02
CA ASN A 25 14.55 6.51 4.52
C ASN A 25 14.86 5.34 3.59
N SER A 26 15.85 5.52 2.73
CA SER A 26 16.36 4.42 1.89
C SER A 26 16.98 3.31 2.74
N ILE A 27 16.64 2.07 2.43
CA ILE A 27 17.23 0.87 3.06
C ILE A 27 18.46 0.36 2.30
N TYR A 28 18.70 0.85 1.09
CA TYR A 28 19.87 0.52 0.27
C TYR A 28 20.68 1.79 -0.05
N PRO A 29 21.45 2.34 0.92
CA PRO A 29 22.14 3.61 0.73
C PRO A 29 23.31 3.52 -0.25
N LEU A 30 23.82 2.33 -0.52
CA LEU A 30 24.94 2.09 -1.42
C LEU A 30 24.47 1.44 -2.73
N LYS A 31 25.24 1.69 -3.80
CA LYS A 31 25.01 1.01 -5.08
C LYS A 31 25.23 -0.50 -4.90
N PRO A 32 24.24 -1.34 -5.21
CA PRO A 32 24.42 -2.78 -5.20
C PRO A 32 25.50 -3.19 -6.22
N ASN A 33 26.27 -4.23 -5.91
CA ASN A 33 27.27 -4.80 -6.82
C ASN A 33 26.77 -6.16 -7.31
N ASP A 34 26.02 -6.14 -8.42
CA ASP A 34 25.44 -7.34 -9.04
C ASP A 34 25.70 -7.32 -10.54
N SER A 35 26.56 -8.21 -11.02
CA SER A 35 26.93 -8.34 -12.43
C SER A 35 25.77 -8.87 -13.29
N GLU A 36 24.76 -9.50 -12.70
CA GLU A 36 23.61 -10.06 -13.40
C GLU A 36 22.42 -9.09 -13.46
N ALA A 37 22.45 -8.01 -12.69
CA ALA A 37 21.40 -7.00 -12.67
C ALA A 37 21.66 -5.88 -13.70
N PHE A 38 20.59 -5.17 -14.00
CA PHE A 38 20.62 -3.97 -14.82
C PHE A 38 20.53 -2.73 -13.94
N TYR A 39 21.10 -1.62 -14.42
CA TYR A 39 21.12 -0.35 -13.69
C TYR A 39 20.54 0.75 -14.59
N PHE A 40 19.46 1.37 -14.14
CA PHE A 40 18.78 2.46 -14.86
C PHE A 40 19.52 3.78 -14.68
N THR A 41 20.64 3.92 -15.34
CA THR A 41 21.55 5.06 -15.21
C THR A 41 21.75 5.77 -16.55
N PRO A 42 22.20 7.05 -16.58
CA PRO A 42 22.47 7.78 -17.81
C PRO A 42 23.52 7.13 -18.71
N GLU A 43 24.43 6.35 -18.14
CA GLU A 43 25.44 5.60 -18.88
C GLU A 43 24.85 4.45 -19.71
N ASN A 44 23.75 3.88 -19.22
CA ASN A 44 23.11 2.71 -19.83
C ASN A 44 21.88 3.06 -20.67
N TYR A 45 21.21 4.16 -20.36
CA TYR A 45 19.95 4.58 -21.00
C TYR A 45 19.93 6.11 -21.22
N PRO A 46 19.25 6.60 -22.27
CA PRO A 46 19.18 8.03 -22.59
C PRO A 46 18.23 8.76 -21.63
N ILE A 47 18.64 8.93 -20.38
CA ILE A 47 17.81 9.49 -19.30
C ILE A 47 18.52 10.58 -18.50
N LYS A 48 17.71 11.39 -17.80
CA LYS A 48 18.16 12.28 -16.72
C LYS A 48 17.22 12.07 -15.53
N ALA A 49 17.83 11.87 -14.37
CA ALA A 49 17.10 11.69 -13.11
C ALA A 49 16.80 13.05 -12.43
N ASP A 50 16.35 14.06 -13.19
CA ASP A 50 16.15 15.45 -12.78
C ASP A 50 14.67 15.83 -12.53
N GLY A 51 13.75 14.90 -12.76
CA GLY A 51 12.30 15.12 -12.65
C GLY A 51 11.69 15.94 -13.79
N LYS A 52 12.47 16.31 -14.82
CA LYS A 52 12.03 17.14 -15.94
C LYS A 52 11.89 16.33 -17.22
N MET A 53 12.90 15.53 -17.55
CA MET A 53 12.87 14.65 -18.69
C MET A 53 11.85 13.53 -18.49
N ASP A 54 10.98 13.31 -19.48
CA ASP A 54 10.10 12.14 -19.50
C ASP A 54 10.92 10.89 -19.83
N VAL A 55 10.94 9.96 -18.89
CA VAL A 55 11.71 8.72 -19.02
C VAL A 55 10.84 7.49 -19.30
N SER A 56 9.54 7.68 -19.59
CA SER A 56 8.57 6.58 -19.74
C SER A 56 9.05 5.52 -20.74
N ASP A 57 9.45 5.95 -21.93
CA ASP A 57 9.85 5.03 -23.00
C ASP A 57 11.19 4.34 -22.70
N ALA A 58 12.14 5.07 -22.13
CA ALA A 58 13.43 4.51 -21.70
C ALA A 58 13.27 3.49 -20.58
N LEU A 59 12.40 3.78 -19.59
CA LEU A 59 12.11 2.85 -18.49
C LEU A 59 11.42 1.58 -18.99
N GLN A 60 10.43 1.71 -19.88
CA GLN A 60 9.77 0.55 -20.48
C GLN A 60 10.75 -0.30 -21.31
N ALA A 61 11.63 0.34 -22.07
CA ALA A 61 12.66 -0.36 -22.84
C ALA A 61 13.64 -1.11 -21.90
N ALA A 62 14.07 -0.48 -20.81
CA ALA A 62 14.95 -1.11 -19.82
C ALA A 62 14.28 -2.35 -19.18
N ILE A 63 13.03 -2.25 -18.76
CA ILE A 63 12.26 -3.37 -18.19
C ILE A 63 12.14 -4.51 -19.19
N ASN A 64 11.80 -4.20 -20.45
CA ASN A 64 11.68 -5.20 -21.53
C ASN A 64 13.02 -5.86 -21.84
N GLN A 65 14.12 -5.11 -21.79
CA GLN A 65 15.47 -5.64 -21.95
C GLN A 65 15.81 -6.65 -20.83
N VAL A 66 15.59 -6.29 -19.57
CA VAL A 66 15.80 -7.22 -18.44
C VAL A 66 15.00 -8.49 -18.64
N LYS A 67 13.73 -8.38 -19.03
CA LYS A 67 12.86 -9.54 -19.29
C LYS A 67 13.39 -10.42 -20.43
N LYS A 68 13.83 -9.80 -21.51
CA LYS A 68 14.35 -10.50 -22.69
C LYS A 68 15.66 -11.25 -22.39
N GLU A 69 16.59 -10.60 -21.66
CA GLU A 69 17.93 -11.14 -21.47
C GLU A 69 18.04 -12.09 -20.27
N LYS A 70 17.25 -11.85 -19.23
CA LYS A 70 17.33 -12.62 -17.97
C LYS A 70 16.10 -13.46 -17.67
N ASN A 71 14.94 -13.16 -18.26
CA ASN A 71 13.62 -13.72 -17.96
C ASN A 71 13.17 -13.46 -16.48
N PHE A 72 14.05 -13.69 -15.50
CA PHE A 72 13.97 -13.30 -14.09
C PHE A 72 15.08 -12.28 -13.83
N GLY A 73 14.73 -11.05 -13.46
CA GLY A 73 15.79 -10.06 -13.33
C GLY A 73 15.45 -8.85 -12.47
N ILE A 74 16.49 -8.12 -12.16
CA ILE A 74 16.45 -6.92 -11.33
C ILE A 74 16.87 -5.73 -12.17
N LEU A 75 16.07 -4.65 -12.10
CA LEU A 75 16.46 -3.33 -12.58
C LEU A 75 16.67 -2.45 -11.34
N PHE A 76 17.92 -2.09 -11.07
CA PHE A 76 18.26 -1.15 -10.02
C PHE A 76 18.07 0.28 -10.48
N ILE A 77 17.36 1.07 -9.65
CA ILE A 77 17.03 2.46 -9.91
C ILE A 77 17.84 3.34 -8.94
N PRO A 78 18.81 4.16 -9.39
CA PRO A 78 19.54 5.06 -8.51
C PRO A 78 18.66 6.18 -7.96
N GLU A 79 19.09 6.76 -6.84
CA GLU A 79 18.51 7.99 -6.30
C GLU A 79 18.31 9.04 -7.39
N GLY A 80 17.16 9.69 -7.40
CA GLY A 80 16.81 10.74 -8.36
C GLY A 80 15.30 10.91 -8.51
N LYS A 81 14.92 11.81 -9.41
CA LYS A 81 13.52 12.06 -9.77
C LYS A 81 13.28 11.68 -11.23
N TYR A 82 12.30 10.85 -11.46
CA TYR A 82 12.00 10.25 -12.75
C TYR A 82 10.57 10.62 -13.17
N LYS A 83 10.42 11.54 -14.10
CA LYS A 83 9.11 11.92 -14.62
C LYS A 83 8.63 10.89 -15.63
N ILE A 84 7.39 10.43 -15.46
CA ILE A 84 6.67 9.58 -16.42
C ILE A 84 5.34 10.21 -16.81
N SER A 85 4.83 9.91 -18.00
CA SER A 85 3.53 10.37 -18.50
C SER A 85 2.66 9.25 -19.08
N LYS A 86 3.14 8.02 -19.00
CA LYS A 86 2.47 6.82 -19.53
C LYS A 86 2.45 5.72 -18.49
N THR A 87 1.57 4.75 -18.65
CA THR A 87 1.61 3.49 -17.90
C THR A 87 2.90 2.73 -18.21
N ILE A 88 3.58 2.28 -17.17
CA ILE A 88 4.75 1.40 -17.25
C ILE A 88 4.30 -0.01 -16.89
N TYR A 89 4.52 -0.94 -17.81
CA TYR A 89 4.16 -2.34 -17.64
C TYR A 89 5.35 -3.14 -17.11
N ILE A 90 5.14 -3.86 -16.00
CA ILE A 90 6.17 -4.70 -15.38
C ILE A 90 5.76 -6.16 -15.57
N PRO A 91 6.37 -6.90 -16.50
CA PRO A 91 6.02 -8.29 -16.73
C PRO A 91 6.49 -9.18 -15.58
N THR A 92 5.90 -10.39 -15.49
CA THR A 92 6.23 -11.38 -14.46
C THR A 92 7.74 -11.56 -14.25
N ALA A 93 8.15 -11.74 -13.00
CA ALA A 93 9.51 -12.00 -12.56
C ALA A 93 10.52 -10.84 -12.76
N ILE A 94 10.02 -9.61 -12.89
CA ILE A 94 10.86 -8.42 -12.90
C ILE A 94 10.72 -7.67 -11.58
N ARG A 95 11.85 -7.26 -11.02
CA ARG A 95 11.94 -6.49 -9.77
C ARG A 95 12.55 -5.13 -10.04
N LEU A 96 11.89 -4.07 -9.59
CA LEU A 96 12.41 -2.71 -9.57
C LEU A 96 12.87 -2.39 -8.14
N ILE A 97 14.17 -2.12 -7.97
CA ILE A 97 14.77 -1.89 -6.64
C ILE A 97 15.48 -0.55 -6.64
N GLY A 98 15.02 0.36 -5.79
CA GLY A 98 15.67 1.65 -5.59
C GLY A 98 16.94 1.55 -4.75
N TYR A 99 17.93 2.40 -5.01
CA TYR A 99 19.12 2.55 -4.16
C TYR A 99 19.63 4.01 -4.15
N GLY A 100 20.41 4.34 -3.16
CA GLY A 100 20.96 5.66 -2.92
C GLY A 100 20.67 6.14 -1.50
N LYS A 101 21.20 7.28 -1.12
CA LYS A 101 20.95 7.88 0.19
C LYS A 101 19.46 8.14 0.43
N ASN A 102 18.76 8.60 -0.62
CA ASN A 102 17.30 8.75 -0.65
C ASN A 102 16.70 7.75 -1.63
N ARG A 103 15.43 7.39 -1.43
CA ARG A 103 14.70 6.56 -2.39
C ARG A 103 14.52 7.32 -3.70
N PRO A 104 14.70 6.68 -4.87
CA PRO A 104 14.28 7.27 -6.14
C PRO A 104 12.77 7.54 -6.13
N GLU A 105 12.35 8.62 -6.78
CA GLU A 105 10.95 9.02 -6.87
C GLU A 105 10.50 9.02 -8.33
N PHE A 106 9.49 8.20 -8.68
CA PHE A 106 8.80 8.30 -9.96
C PHE A 106 7.62 9.25 -9.83
N ILE A 107 7.51 10.18 -10.76
CA ILE A 107 6.52 11.25 -10.76
C ILE A 107 5.66 11.14 -12.00
N LEU A 108 4.37 10.83 -11.82
CA LEU A 108 3.39 10.97 -12.91
C LEU A 108 3.20 12.45 -13.20
N ALA A 109 3.54 12.86 -14.39
CA ALA A 109 3.50 14.25 -14.79
C ALA A 109 2.08 14.85 -14.67
N LYS A 110 2.01 16.15 -14.41
CA LYS A 110 0.76 16.91 -14.36
C LYS A 110 -0.01 16.74 -15.67
N ASN A 111 -1.32 16.48 -15.58
CA ASN A 111 -2.21 16.29 -16.73
C ASN A 111 -1.70 15.23 -17.73
N SER A 112 -1.17 14.11 -17.25
CA SER A 112 -0.70 13.02 -18.11
C SER A 112 -1.86 12.45 -18.94
N PRO A 113 -1.72 12.29 -20.26
CA PRO A 113 -2.81 11.86 -21.14
C PRO A 113 -3.45 10.54 -20.72
N GLY A 114 -4.78 10.51 -20.66
CA GLY A 114 -5.58 9.33 -20.31
C GLY A 114 -5.71 9.06 -18.81
N PHE A 115 -5.20 9.93 -17.93
CA PHE A 115 -5.41 9.84 -16.49
C PHE A 115 -6.53 10.78 -15.98
N GLN A 116 -7.22 11.47 -16.89
CA GLN A 116 -8.29 12.44 -16.59
C GLN A 116 -9.67 11.80 -16.57
N GLU A 117 -9.86 10.65 -17.22
CA GLU A 117 -11.15 10.00 -17.40
C GLU A 117 -11.13 8.57 -16.90
N GLU A 118 -12.30 8.03 -16.56
CA GLU A 118 -12.44 6.61 -16.26
C GLU A 118 -12.17 5.78 -17.51
N VAL A 119 -11.40 4.72 -17.37
CA VAL A 119 -11.12 3.77 -18.45
C VAL A 119 -12.16 2.66 -18.40
N ALA A 120 -13.07 2.62 -19.38
CA ALA A 120 -14.21 1.71 -19.39
C ALA A 120 -13.82 0.21 -19.35
N ASP A 121 -12.68 -0.14 -19.89
CA ASP A 121 -12.19 -1.52 -20.00
C ASP A 121 -11.37 -1.98 -18.79
N ASP A 122 -11.15 -1.11 -17.81
CA ASP A 122 -10.34 -1.44 -16.66
C ASP A 122 -11.24 -1.85 -15.48
N LYS A 123 -10.87 -2.90 -14.78
CA LYS A 123 -11.62 -3.40 -13.62
C LYS A 123 -11.83 -2.33 -12.54
N GLY A 124 -10.84 -1.46 -12.34
CA GLY A 124 -10.92 -0.36 -11.39
C GLY A 124 -11.40 0.95 -11.99
N LYS A 125 -11.78 0.98 -13.25
CA LYS A 125 -12.09 2.21 -13.99
C LYS A 125 -11.03 3.30 -13.73
N ALA A 126 -9.78 2.92 -13.83
CA ALA A 126 -8.62 3.74 -13.49
C ALA A 126 -7.47 3.49 -14.45
N LYS A 127 -6.51 4.39 -14.47
CA LYS A 127 -5.26 4.22 -15.20
C LYS A 127 -4.08 4.16 -14.23
N TYR A 128 -3.16 3.23 -14.48
CA TYR A 128 -2.06 2.91 -13.57
C TYR A 128 -0.75 3.58 -14.00
N MET A 129 0.01 4.12 -13.03
CA MET A 129 1.39 4.52 -13.28
C MET A 129 2.25 3.29 -13.59
N PHE A 130 2.17 2.28 -12.72
CA PHE A 130 2.84 0.99 -12.89
C PHE A 130 1.81 -0.13 -12.83
N TRP A 131 1.86 -1.00 -13.82
CA TRP A 131 0.97 -2.15 -13.92
C TRP A 131 1.79 -3.43 -14.04
N PHE A 132 1.72 -4.28 -12.99
CA PHE A 132 2.29 -5.62 -13.03
C PHE A 132 1.45 -6.52 -13.92
N THR A 133 2.07 -7.10 -14.95
CA THR A 133 1.40 -7.87 -16.00
C THR A 133 1.90 -9.30 -16.05
N GLY A 134 1.03 -10.22 -16.51
CA GLY A 134 1.39 -11.62 -16.68
C GLY A 134 2.34 -11.91 -17.86
N ALA A 135 2.58 -10.93 -18.72
CA ALA A 135 3.48 -11.03 -19.86
C ALA A 135 3.96 -9.63 -20.30
N VAL A 136 4.97 -9.58 -21.17
CA VAL A 136 5.37 -8.36 -21.87
C VAL A 136 4.19 -7.85 -22.69
N VAL A 137 3.88 -6.57 -22.56
CA VAL A 137 2.85 -5.90 -23.36
C VAL A 137 3.48 -5.42 -24.66
N LYS A 138 2.95 -5.86 -25.79
CA LYS A 138 3.36 -5.39 -27.11
C LYS A 138 2.50 -4.21 -27.56
N GLU A 139 3.05 -3.41 -28.45
CA GLU A 139 2.33 -2.29 -29.03
C GLU A 139 1.01 -2.73 -29.68
N GLY A 140 -0.09 -2.05 -29.34
CA GLY A 140 -1.42 -2.37 -29.83
C GLY A 140 -2.11 -3.58 -29.18
N GLU A 141 -1.42 -4.32 -28.30
CA GLU A 141 -2.02 -5.44 -27.56
C GLU A 141 -2.64 -4.97 -26.25
N LYS A 142 -3.78 -5.58 -25.84
CA LYS A 142 -4.37 -5.37 -24.52
C LYS A 142 -3.47 -6.02 -23.46
N PRO A 143 -3.11 -5.30 -22.39
CA PRO A 143 -2.33 -5.88 -21.30
C PRO A 143 -3.01 -7.09 -20.66
N ARG A 144 -2.27 -8.18 -20.50
CA ARG A 144 -2.73 -9.30 -19.66
C ARG A 144 -2.38 -8.99 -18.22
N ASP A 145 -3.41 -8.81 -17.40
CA ASP A 145 -3.22 -8.55 -15.99
C ASP A 145 -2.36 -9.61 -15.29
N ALA A 146 -1.69 -9.23 -14.23
CA ALA A 146 -1.08 -10.18 -13.31
C ALA A 146 -2.13 -11.12 -12.72
N GLY A 147 -1.75 -12.26 -12.23
CA GLY A 147 -2.64 -13.27 -11.65
C GLY A 147 -1.86 -14.43 -11.06
N ALA A 148 -2.51 -15.58 -10.89
CA ALA A 148 -1.97 -16.78 -10.23
C ALA A 148 -0.66 -17.34 -10.81
N SER A 149 -0.25 -16.90 -12.00
CA SER A 149 1.01 -17.28 -12.64
C SER A 149 2.09 -16.18 -12.64
N THR A 150 1.83 -15.06 -11.97
CA THR A 150 2.75 -13.91 -11.93
C THR A 150 3.57 -13.95 -10.66
N PHE A 151 4.71 -14.64 -10.69
CA PHE A 151 5.60 -14.84 -9.57
C PHE A 151 6.82 -13.92 -9.61
N TYR A 152 7.50 -13.76 -8.48
CA TYR A 152 8.80 -13.11 -8.34
C TYR A 152 8.85 -11.66 -8.83
N SER A 153 7.74 -10.97 -8.83
CA SER A 153 7.64 -9.56 -9.23
C SER A 153 7.71 -8.66 -8.00
N ALA A 154 8.41 -7.54 -8.08
CA ALA A 154 8.50 -6.65 -6.93
C ALA A 154 8.75 -5.18 -7.30
N MET A 155 8.37 -4.29 -6.38
CA MET A 155 8.88 -2.93 -6.29
C MET A 155 9.33 -2.67 -4.85
N SER A 156 10.56 -2.21 -4.67
CA SER A 156 11.12 -1.97 -3.34
C SER A 156 11.96 -0.71 -3.29
N ASN A 157 11.92 -0.02 -2.15
CA ASN A 157 12.73 1.16 -1.86
C ASN A 157 12.56 2.29 -2.90
N ILE A 158 11.33 2.56 -3.33
CA ILE A 158 10.95 3.54 -4.36
C ILE A 158 9.79 4.39 -3.85
N ASN A 159 9.81 5.69 -4.15
CA ASN A 159 8.69 6.58 -3.90
C ASN A 159 7.93 6.83 -5.20
N LEU A 160 6.60 6.99 -5.09
CA LEU A 160 5.72 7.30 -6.22
C LEU A 160 4.94 8.58 -5.93
N ARG A 161 4.79 9.43 -6.94
CA ARG A 161 4.01 10.67 -6.82
C ARG A 161 3.08 10.84 -8.01
N ILE A 162 1.83 11.17 -7.71
CA ILE A 162 0.84 11.57 -8.72
C ILE A 162 0.70 13.09 -8.64
N GLU A 163 1.07 13.80 -9.70
CA GLU A 163 0.86 15.25 -9.77
C GLU A 163 -0.59 15.61 -10.14
N ASP A 164 -0.94 16.86 -9.93
CA ASP A 164 -2.28 17.40 -10.19
C ASP A 164 -2.76 17.17 -11.64
N GLY A 165 -4.08 17.10 -11.81
CA GLY A 165 -4.71 16.88 -13.10
C GLY A 165 -4.79 15.42 -13.56
N ASN A 166 -4.62 14.47 -12.64
CA ASN A 166 -4.71 13.03 -12.88
C ASN A 166 -5.71 12.37 -11.91
N PRO A 167 -7.01 12.77 -11.91
CA PRO A 167 -7.98 12.34 -10.89
C PRO A 167 -8.28 10.82 -10.91
N HIS A 168 -8.08 10.15 -12.04
CA HIS A 168 -8.30 8.70 -12.17
C HIS A 168 -7.01 7.88 -12.11
N ALA A 169 -5.89 8.52 -11.75
CA ALA A 169 -4.62 7.83 -11.60
C ALA A 169 -4.59 6.95 -10.35
N VAL A 170 -4.08 5.74 -10.52
CA VAL A 170 -3.66 4.82 -9.47
C VAL A 170 -2.16 4.59 -9.61
N ALA A 171 -1.41 4.61 -8.51
CA ALA A 171 0.03 4.46 -8.62
C ALA A 171 0.46 3.04 -9.03
N LEU A 172 -0.10 2.02 -8.38
CA LEU A 172 0.28 0.61 -8.61
C LEU A 172 -0.95 -0.28 -8.85
N ARG A 173 -0.85 -1.20 -9.80
CA ARG A 173 -1.69 -2.38 -9.90
C ARG A 173 -0.85 -3.64 -9.71
N THR A 174 -1.19 -4.45 -8.69
CA THR A 174 -0.30 -5.50 -8.19
C THR A 174 -1.00 -6.85 -7.97
N HIS A 175 -1.88 -7.25 -8.87
CA HIS A 175 -2.61 -8.51 -8.79
C HIS A 175 -1.70 -9.74 -9.05
N PHE A 176 -0.49 -9.73 -8.50
CA PHE A 176 0.52 -10.79 -8.65
C PHE A 176 0.38 -11.90 -7.58
N ALA A 177 1.07 -13.01 -7.79
CA ALA A 177 1.05 -14.19 -6.95
C ALA A 177 2.31 -14.32 -6.05
N GLN A 178 2.64 -15.53 -5.66
CA GLN A 178 3.67 -15.87 -4.67
C GLN A 178 5.05 -15.29 -5.01
N HIS A 179 5.84 -15.08 -3.96
CA HIS A 179 7.20 -14.53 -4.05
C HIS A 179 7.25 -13.13 -4.68
N SER A 180 6.12 -12.45 -4.72
CA SER A 180 6.00 -11.07 -5.19
C SER A 180 5.67 -10.16 -4.02
N PHE A 181 6.20 -8.95 -4.03
CA PHE A 181 6.02 -8.01 -2.91
C PHE A 181 6.16 -6.56 -3.33
N ILE A 182 5.55 -5.69 -2.52
CA ILE A 182 5.82 -4.25 -2.51
C ILE A 182 6.38 -3.91 -1.14
N SER A 183 7.58 -3.36 -1.07
CA SER A 183 8.20 -3.04 0.21
C SER A 183 8.94 -1.70 0.20
N TYR A 184 8.88 -0.99 1.33
CA TYR A 184 9.55 0.30 1.49
C TYR A 184 9.16 1.30 0.40
N VAL A 185 7.86 1.40 0.12
CA VAL A 185 7.29 2.30 -0.90
C VAL A 185 6.40 3.34 -0.24
N ALA A 186 6.63 4.62 -0.53
CA ALA A 186 5.74 5.69 -0.18
C ALA A 186 5.04 6.24 -1.43
N VAL A 187 3.71 6.37 -1.37
CA VAL A 187 2.87 6.84 -2.47
C VAL A 187 2.20 8.15 -2.10
N TYR A 188 2.59 9.23 -2.77
CA TYR A 188 1.98 10.55 -2.66
C TYR A 188 0.91 10.67 -3.74
N ILE A 189 -0.31 10.30 -3.37
CA ILE A 189 -1.46 10.17 -4.30
C ILE A 189 -2.05 11.54 -4.65
N GLY A 190 -1.97 12.49 -3.70
CA GLY A 190 -2.53 13.83 -3.89
C GLY A 190 -4.03 13.82 -4.22
N LYS A 191 -4.40 14.29 -5.42
CA LYS A 191 -5.77 14.28 -5.93
C LYS A 191 -6.10 13.07 -6.80
N GLY A 192 -5.19 12.11 -6.95
CA GLY A 192 -5.41 10.86 -7.65
C GLY A 192 -6.47 9.97 -7.00
N LYS A 193 -6.77 8.84 -7.62
CA LYS A 193 -7.80 7.91 -7.17
C LYS A 193 -7.30 7.03 -6.01
N ALA A 194 -6.22 6.30 -6.21
CA ALA A 194 -5.69 5.38 -5.20
C ALA A 194 -4.18 5.22 -5.30
N GLY A 195 -3.58 4.78 -4.21
CA GLY A 195 -2.17 4.39 -4.21
C GLY A 195 -1.98 3.03 -4.86
N LEU A 196 -2.83 2.07 -4.53
CA LEU A 196 -2.72 0.69 -5.00
C LEU A 196 -4.10 0.14 -5.36
N PHE A 197 -4.16 -0.58 -6.47
CA PHE A 197 -5.36 -1.29 -6.91
C PHE A 197 -5.04 -2.77 -7.11
N ASP A 198 -5.92 -3.64 -6.59
CA ASP A 198 -5.77 -5.08 -6.54
C ASP A 198 -4.42 -5.51 -5.95
N VAL A 199 -4.42 -5.80 -4.67
CA VAL A 199 -3.23 -6.29 -3.97
C VAL A 199 -3.05 -7.79 -4.17
N GLY A 200 -1.80 -8.21 -4.23
CA GLY A 200 -1.42 -9.62 -4.21
C GLY A 200 -0.27 -9.85 -3.23
N ASN A 201 -0.28 -10.98 -2.57
CA ASN A 201 0.75 -11.57 -1.74
C ASN A 201 1.20 -10.75 -0.52
N GLU A 202 2.12 -9.78 -0.67
CA GLU A 202 2.80 -9.16 0.47
C GLU A 202 3.05 -7.66 0.28
N LEU A 203 2.73 -6.88 1.32
CA LEU A 203 3.04 -5.47 1.46
C LEU A 203 3.81 -5.25 2.77
N GLU A 204 4.97 -4.64 2.70
CA GLU A 204 5.82 -4.35 3.85
C GLU A 204 6.31 -2.92 3.84
N ASN A 205 6.15 -2.21 4.97
CA ASN A 205 6.62 -0.84 5.11
C ASN A 205 6.15 0.09 3.98
N VAL A 206 4.82 0.19 3.81
CA VAL A 206 4.18 0.99 2.76
C VAL A 206 3.44 2.19 3.35
N ALA A 207 3.52 3.33 2.69
CA ALA A 207 2.85 4.55 3.13
C ALA A 207 2.04 5.19 2.01
N PHE A 208 0.83 5.66 2.32
CA PHE A 208 -0.11 6.26 1.37
C PHE A 208 -0.58 7.62 1.87
N TYR A 209 -0.40 8.67 1.06
CA TYR A 209 -0.77 10.04 1.41
C TYR A 209 -1.77 10.61 0.40
N GLY A 210 -2.94 11.02 0.88
CA GLY A 210 -4.02 11.57 0.05
C GLY A 210 -4.76 10.51 -0.79
N GLY A 211 -5.33 10.91 -1.92
CA GLY A 211 -6.16 10.07 -2.78
C GLY A 211 -7.60 9.92 -2.29
N ASP A 212 -8.44 9.22 -3.04
CA ASP A 212 -9.72 8.74 -2.51
C ASP A 212 -9.48 7.55 -1.59
N TYR A 213 -8.58 6.67 -1.97
CA TYR A 213 -8.18 5.46 -1.24
C TYR A 213 -6.66 5.36 -1.17
N GLY A 214 -6.14 4.83 -0.06
CA GLY A 214 -4.76 4.32 -0.03
C GLY A 214 -4.65 3.04 -0.86
N ILE A 215 -5.51 2.07 -0.54
CA ILE A 215 -5.65 0.81 -1.28
C ILE A 215 -7.13 0.62 -1.67
N TYR A 216 -7.35 0.23 -2.91
CA TYR A 216 -8.61 -0.32 -3.38
C TYR A 216 -8.34 -1.72 -3.92
N THR A 217 -8.89 -2.75 -3.25
CA THR A 217 -8.58 -4.13 -3.62
C THR A 217 -9.82 -4.99 -3.67
N THR A 218 -9.84 -5.89 -4.64
CA THR A 218 -10.79 -6.97 -4.76
C THR A 218 -10.15 -8.29 -4.33
N LYS A 219 -10.82 -9.41 -4.56
CA LYS A 219 -10.34 -10.73 -4.22
C LYS A 219 -8.96 -10.99 -4.80
N ALA A 220 -8.00 -11.31 -3.94
CA ALA A 220 -6.66 -11.66 -4.36
C ALA A 220 -6.65 -12.94 -5.23
N SER A 221 -5.73 -13.03 -6.17
CA SER A 221 -5.50 -14.23 -6.94
C SER A 221 -4.17 -14.87 -6.47
N PRO A 222 -4.20 -16.13 -6.03
CA PRO A 222 -5.26 -17.15 -6.11
C PRO A 222 -6.28 -17.16 -4.96
N GLY A 223 -6.46 -16.12 -4.20
CA GLY A 223 -7.51 -16.02 -3.18
C GLY A 223 -7.07 -16.37 -1.76
N TRP A 224 -5.78 -16.38 -1.48
CA TRP A 224 -5.25 -16.46 -0.12
C TRP A 224 -5.09 -15.06 0.50
N PRO A 225 -4.97 -14.99 1.83
CA PRO A 225 -4.81 -13.72 2.51
C PRO A 225 -3.58 -12.95 2.02
N VAL A 226 -3.78 -11.64 1.85
CA VAL A 226 -2.68 -10.70 1.62
C VAL A 226 -2.11 -10.29 2.97
N MET A 227 -0.80 -10.41 3.13
CA MET A 227 -0.11 -9.96 4.34
C MET A 227 0.34 -8.52 4.18
N MET A 228 0.07 -7.71 5.20
CA MET A 228 0.52 -6.33 5.25
C MET A 228 1.12 -6.02 6.63
N VAL A 229 2.36 -5.60 6.63
CA VAL A 229 3.12 -5.26 7.83
C VAL A 229 3.65 -3.84 7.72
N ASP A 230 3.61 -3.08 8.83
CA ASP A 230 4.09 -1.71 8.89
C ASP A 230 3.51 -0.82 7.77
N SER A 231 2.25 -0.47 7.88
CA SER A 231 1.55 0.33 6.88
C SER A 231 1.01 1.64 7.44
N TYR A 232 1.08 2.69 6.63
CA TYR A 232 0.64 4.03 7.02
C TYR A 232 -0.30 4.65 5.99
N PHE A 233 -1.42 5.19 6.46
CA PHE A 233 -2.45 5.83 5.65
C PHE A 233 -2.78 7.19 6.22
N GLU A 234 -2.70 8.26 5.42
CA GLU A 234 -3.04 9.61 5.89
C GLU A 234 -3.76 10.44 4.83
N GLY A 235 -4.90 11.00 5.24
CA GLY A 235 -5.57 12.03 4.45
C GLY A 235 -6.30 11.52 3.21
N GLN A 236 -6.71 10.27 3.15
CA GLN A 236 -7.59 9.76 2.11
C GLN A 236 -8.97 10.43 2.23
N ARG A 237 -9.59 10.71 1.07
CA ARG A 237 -10.88 11.43 1.03
C ARG A 237 -12.09 10.53 1.27
N VAL A 238 -11.97 9.23 1.06
CA VAL A 238 -13.06 8.26 1.23
C VAL A 238 -12.70 7.23 2.31
N ALA A 239 -11.67 6.44 2.11
CA ALA A 239 -11.21 5.46 3.08
C ALA A 239 -9.72 5.16 2.94
N ALA A 240 -9.08 4.69 4.02
CA ALA A 240 -7.73 4.17 3.94
C ALA A 240 -7.68 2.95 3.01
N LEU A 241 -8.58 1.98 3.22
CA LEU A 241 -8.73 0.78 2.40
C LEU A 241 -10.18 0.60 1.98
N ARG A 242 -10.41 0.43 0.69
CA ARG A 242 -11.66 -0.12 0.16
C ARG A 242 -11.41 -1.55 -0.27
N CYS A 243 -12.25 -2.47 0.18
CA CYS A 243 -12.00 -3.90 0.00
C CYS A 243 -13.26 -4.69 -0.37
N GLN A 244 -13.03 -5.82 -1.05
CA GLN A 244 -14.07 -6.70 -1.55
C GLN A 244 -13.52 -8.13 -1.59
N GLU A 245 -13.91 -8.99 -0.66
CA GLU A 245 -13.44 -10.38 -0.55
C GLU A 245 -11.91 -10.51 -0.61
N SER A 246 -11.21 -9.52 -0.06
CA SER A 246 -9.76 -9.41 -0.23
C SER A 246 -8.96 -10.35 0.67
N GLY A 247 -9.44 -10.59 1.88
CA GLY A 247 -8.73 -11.42 2.86
C GLY A 247 -7.41 -10.78 3.30
N LEU A 248 -7.47 -9.77 4.19
CA LEU A 248 -6.29 -9.02 4.63
C LEU A 248 -5.87 -9.45 6.04
N ALA A 249 -4.59 -9.83 6.19
CA ALA A 249 -3.94 -10.04 7.47
C ALA A 249 -2.93 -8.90 7.70
N MET A 250 -3.18 -8.06 8.70
CA MET A 250 -2.49 -6.78 8.87
C MET A 250 -1.93 -6.64 10.28
N VAL A 251 -0.68 -6.22 10.37
CA VAL A 251 -0.01 -5.92 11.65
C VAL A 251 0.64 -4.54 11.56
N ASN A 252 0.48 -3.75 12.63
CA ASN A 252 1.05 -2.42 12.74
C ASN A 252 0.61 -1.46 11.61
N LEU A 253 -0.71 -1.38 11.40
CA LEU A 253 -1.32 -0.41 10.51
C LEU A 253 -1.61 0.88 11.26
N TYR A 254 -1.23 2.03 10.72
CA TYR A 254 -1.61 3.33 11.23
C TYR A 254 -2.45 4.09 10.20
N ALA A 255 -3.72 4.35 10.52
CA ALA A 255 -4.61 5.17 9.71
C ALA A 255 -4.91 6.49 10.43
N LYS A 256 -4.75 7.62 9.72
CA LYS A 256 -4.88 8.95 10.29
C LYS A 256 -5.59 9.92 9.36
N ASN A 257 -6.47 10.75 9.95
CA ASN A 257 -7.18 11.81 9.21
C ASN A 257 -7.96 11.26 8.01
N VAL A 258 -8.76 10.21 8.21
CA VAL A 258 -9.54 9.52 7.16
C VAL A 258 -11.01 9.44 7.54
N PRO A 259 -11.94 9.39 6.56
CA PRO A 259 -13.36 9.17 6.86
C PRO A 259 -13.67 7.75 7.36
N ALA A 260 -12.99 6.74 6.83
CA ALA A 260 -13.06 5.36 7.29
C ALA A 260 -11.68 4.69 7.15
N VAL A 261 -11.43 3.65 7.97
CA VAL A 261 -10.22 2.84 7.77
C VAL A 261 -10.50 1.72 6.78
N PHE A 262 -11.55 0.94 7.02
CA PHE A 262 -11.99 -0.13 6.12
C PHE A 262 -13.39 0.16 5.59
N ASP A 263 -13.55 0.23 4.28
CA ASP A 263 -14.83 0.40 3.60
C ASP A 263 -15.07 -0.84 2.72
N ILE A 264 -15.90 -1.78 3.21
CA ILE A 264 -16.24 -2.99 2.44
C ILE A 264 -17.26 -2.59 1.37
N ASP A 265 -17.01 -2.99 0.14
CA ASP A 265 -17.88 -2.70 -1.01
C ASP A 265 -19.33 -3.16 -0.77
N PRO A 266 -20.35 -2.41 -1.26
CA PRO A 266 -21.74 -2.78 -1.10
C PRO A 266 -22.04 -4.20 -1.54
N ASN A 267 -22.75 -4.95 -0.68
CA ASN A 267 -23.15 -6.35 -0.88
C ASN A 267 -22.02 -7.40 -0.84
N TYR A 268 -20.78 -6.98 -0.58
CA TYR A 268 -19.67 -7.90 -0.38
C TYR A 268 -19.38 -8.16 1.10
N CYS A 269 -18.61 -9.19 1.37
CA CYS A 269 -18.06 -9.54 2.67
C CYS A 269 -16.52 -9.44 2.62
N ASP A 270 -15.89 -9.48 3.77
CA ASP A 270 -14.43 -9.59 3.82
C ASP A 270 -13.95 -10.38 5.04
N LYS A 271 -12.68 -10.78 4.99
CA LYS A 271 -11.95 -11.42 6.08
C LYS A 271 -10.79 -10.52 6.43
N LEU A 272 -10.94 -9.77 7.52
CA LEU A 272 -9.97 -8.79 7.97
C LEU A 272 -9.42 -9.23 9.33
N PHE A 273 -8.13 -9.45 9.41
CA PHE A 273 -7.40 -9.59 10.66
C PHE A 273 -6.48 -8.41 10.85
N LEU A 274 -6.59 -7.73 11.99
CA LEU A 274 -5.80 -6.55 12.31
C LEU A 274 -5.26 -6.66 13.73
N GLU A 275 -3.95 -6.46 13.90
CA GLU A 275 -3.30 -6.51 15.19
C GLU A 275 -2.33 -5.34 15.40
N ASN A 276 -2.19 -4.92 16.68
CA ASN A 276 -1.22 -3.91 17.14
C ASN A 276 -1.23 -2.62 16.31
N SER A 277 -2.41 -2.07 16.04
CA SER A 277 -2.62 -1.01 15.08
C SER A 277 -3.18 0.28 15.69
N TYR A 278 -3.22 1.36 14.89
CA TYR A 278 -3.52 2.70 15.40
C TYR A 278 -4.50 3.43 14.46
N PHE A 279 -5.58 3.96 15.04
CA PHE A 279 -6.53 4.81 14.33
C PHE A 279 -6.58 6.18 14.99
N GLU A 280 -6.33 7.24 14.23
CA GLU A 280 -6.35 8.61 14.73
C GLU A 280 -7.17 9.53 13.84
N ASN A 281 -8.11 10.28 14.44
CA ASN A 281 -8.97 11.23 13.72
C ASN A 281 -9.73 10.56 12.56
N VAL A 282 -10.49 9.51 12.86
CA VAL A 282 -11.40 8.87 11.89
C VAL A 282 -12.77 9.53 12.05
N SER A 283 -13.21 10.28 11.04
CA SER A 283 -14.41 11.11 11.14
C SER A 283 -15.73 10.35 11.01
N GLY A 284 -15.72 9.19 10.39
CA GLY A 284 -16.82 8.24 10.28
C GLY A 284 -16.52 6.92 10.99
N PRO A 285 -17.08 5.79 10.55
CA PRO A 285 -16.80 4.49 11.14
C PRO A 285 -15.40 3.99 10.78
N ALA A 286 -14.71 3.36 11.74
CA ALA A 286 -13.43 2.73 11.44
C ALA A 286 -13.61 1.57 10.45
N VAL A 287 -14.70 0.79 10.57
CA VAL A 287 -15.04 -0.24 9.57
C VAL A 287 -16.50 -0.11 9.13
N VAL A 288 -16.75 -0.15 7.82
CA VAL A 288 -18.09 -0.21 7.21
C VAL A 288 -18.34 -1.63 6.75
N ILE A 289 -19.33 -2.29 7.34
CA ILE A 289 -19.70 -3.67 7.07
C ILE A 289 -21.02 -3.67 6.29
N THR A 290 -20.99 -4.12 5.04
CA THR A 290 -22.13 -3.96 4.13
C THR A 290 -22.98 -5.21 3.97
N ASN A 291 -22.47 -6.38 4.28
CA ASN A 291 -23.16 -7.67 4.20
C ASN A 291 -23.01 -8.43 5.52
N GLU A 292 -23.49 -7.82 6.60
CA GLU A 292 -23.19 -8.21 7.98
C GLU A 292 -23.54 -9.67 8.33
N ASN A 293 -24.56 -10.24 7.73
CA ASN A 293 -25.01 -11.62 8.01
C ASN A 293 -24.44 -12.64 7.00
N ASN A 294 -23.42 -12.28 6.25
CA ASN A 294 -22.78 -13.21 5.33
C ASN A 294 -21.80 -14.12 6.08
N SER A 295 -21.93 -15.44 5.91
CA SER A 295 -21.07 -16.44 6.57
C SER A 295 -19.57 -16.31 6.27
N ASN A 296 -19.20 -15.57 5.23
CA ASN A 296 -17.82 -15.30 4.89
C ASN A 296 -17.26 -14.04 5.54
N ASN A 297 -18.07 -13.25 6.27
CA ASN A 297 -17.54 -12.15 7.07
C ASN A 297 -16.79 -12.70 8.28
N GLN A 298 -15.52 -12.31 8.40
CA GLN A 298 -14.70 -12.54 9.59
C GLN A 298 -13.83 -11.32 9.82
N ILE A 299 -14.25 -10.43 10.71
CA ILE A 299 -13.55 -9.18 10.98
C ILE A 299 -13.05 -9.22 12.40
N THR A 300 -11.75 -9.28 12.56
CA THR A 300 -11.09 -9.46 13.85
C THR A 300 -10.04 -8.36 14.06
N PHE A 301 -10.20 -7.59 15.14
CA PHE A 301 -9.22 -6.63 15.59
C PHE A 301 -8.67 -7.04 16.96
N ARG A 302 -7.36 -6.90 17.13
CA ARG A 302 -6.64 -7.16 18.37
C ARG A 302 -5.68 -6.00 18.68
N ASN A 303 -5.72 -5.51 19.92
CA ASN A 303 -4.81 -4.45 20.37
C ASN A 303 -4.80 -3.22 19.46
N VAL A 304 -5.97 -2.66 19.10
CA VAL A 304 -6.07 -1.48 18.26
C VAL A 304 -6.26 -0.24 19.12
N TYR A 305 -5.37 0.71 18.97
CA TYR A 305 -5.38 1.97 19.71
C TYR A 305 -6.09 3.05 18.90
N CYS A 306 -7.08 3.69 19.52
CA CYS A 306 -7.96 4.65 18.88
C CYS A 306 -7.91 6.01 19.56
N LYS A 307 -7.82 7.09 18.77
CA LYS A 307 -7.92 8.47 19.24
C LYS A 307 -8.82 9.26 18.30
N ASN A 308 -9.87 9.88 18.85
CA ASN A 308 -10.89 10.58 18.06
C ASN A 308 -11.53 9.66 17.00
N VAL A 309 -12.01 8.49 17.42
CA VAL A 309 -12.71 7.50 16.59
C VAL A 309 -14.06 7.20 17.27
N PRO A 310 -15.10 8.01 17.04
CA PRO A 310 -16.37 7.89 17.77
C PRO A 310 -17.22 6.69 17.37
N THR A 311 -16.97 6.11 16.19
CA THR A 311 -17.69 4.94 15.68
C THR A 311 -16.70 3.87 15.23
N LEU A 312 -16.70 2.74 15.95
CA LEU A 312 -15.80 1.64 15.60
C LEU A 312 -16.28 0.87 14.38
N ALA A 313 -17.57 0.54 14.32
CA ALA A 313 -18.15 -0.20 13.21
C ALA A 313 -19.52 0.37 12.82
N LYS A 314 -19.86 0.29 11.53
CA LYS A 314 -21.19 0.56 11.01
C LYS A 314 -21.69 -0.65 10.21
N TYR A 315 -22.92 -1.08 10.51
CA TYR A 315 -23.59 -2.20 9.85
C TYR A 315 -24.67 -1.61 8.94
N THR A 316 -24.51 -1.75 7.62
CA THR A 316 -25.33 -0.98 6.67
C THR A 316 -26.73 -1.56 6.45
N ARG A 317 -26.92 -2.89 6.56
CA ARG A 317 -28.23 -3.54 6.40
C ARG A 317 -29.14 -3.29 7.58
N SER A 318 -28.66 -3.48 8.79
CA SER A 318 -29.41 -3.19 10.02
C SER A 318 -29.49 -1.69 10.33
N ASN A 319 -28.65 -0.88 9.68
CA ASN A 319 -28.47 0.54 9.95
C ASN A 319 -28.08 0.82 11.42
N THR A 320 -27.30 -0.07 12.02
CA THR A 320 -26.79 0.06 13.39
C THR A 320 -25.31 0.39 13.39
N ALA A 321 -24.76 0.72 14.58
CA ALA A 321 -23.35 1.03 14.71
C ALA A 321 -22.84 0.72 16.13
N THR A 322 -21.55 0.41 16.23
CA THR A 322 -20.83 0.32 17.50
C THR A 322 -20.19 1.67 17.78
N HIS A 323 -20.82 2.47 18.65
CA HIS A 323 -20.32 3.76 19.09
C HIS A 323 -19.45 3.63 20.32
N VAL A 324 -18.42 4.46 20.43
CA VAL A 324 -17.50 4.51 21.56
C VAL A 324 -17.45 5.94 22.11
N ALA A 325 -17.82 6.10 23.37
CA ALA A 325 -17.88 7.41 24.04
C ALA A 325 -16.50 7.98 24.43
N HIS A 326 -15.47 7.15 24.46
CA HIS A 326 -14.12 7.52 24.90
C HIS A 326 -13.34 8.20 23.77
N LYS A 327 -12.69 9.32 24.11
CA LYS A 327 -11.84 10.04 23.15
C LYS A 327 -10.57 9.26 22.77
N ILE A 328 -9.99 8.57 23.76
CA ILE A 328 -8.81 7.72 23.57
C ILE A 328 -9.11 6.38 24.23
N TYR A 329 -8.97 5.32 23.48
CA TYR A 329 -9.28 3.97 23.98
C TYR A 329 -8.47 2.91 23.22
N LYS A 330 -8.43 1.71 23.81
CA LYS A 330 -7.87 0.51 23.19
C LYS A 330 -9.01 -0.48 22.93
N VAL A 331 -9.12 -0.94 21.72
CA VAL A 331 -9.88 -2.13 21.35
C VAL A 331 -9.00 -3.32 21.67
N LYS A 332 -9.26 -4.01 22.79
CA LYS A 332 -8.54 -5.25 23.13
C LYS A 332 -8.91 -6.35 22.17
N SER A 333 -10.21 -6.48 21.90
CA SER A 333 -10.75 -7.36 20.87
C SER A 333 -12.02 -6.79 20.25
N TYR A 334 -12.20 -7.04 18.98
CA TYR A 334 -13.42 -6.87 18.21
C TYR A 334 -13.53 -8.05 17.27
N ASP A 335 -14.64 -8.77 17.32
CA ASP A 335 -14.93 -9.89 16.44
C ASP A 335 -16.32 -9.74 15.87
N HIS A 336 -16.44 -9.85 14.55
CA HIS A 336 -17.72 -9.85 13.85
C HIS A 336 -17.76 -10.97 12.82
N GLY A 337 -18.79 -11.82 12.92
CA GLY A 337 -18.98 -12.95 12.01
C GLY A 337 -19.55 -14.18 12.74
N LEU A 338 -19.37 -15.34 12.15
CA LEU A 338 -19.76 -16.60 12.79
C LEU A 338 -18.84 -16.92 13.97
N GLN A 339 -19.42 -17.13 15.13
CA GLN A 339 -18.74 -17.55 16.35
C GLN A 339 -19.19 -18.95 16.73
N MET A 340 -18.32 -19.70 17.40
CA MET A 340 -18.59 -21.03 17.94
C MET A 340 -17.87 -21.18 19.26
N ASP A 341 -18.60 -21.49 20.33
CA ASP A 341 -17.97 -21.73 21.65
C ASP A 341 -17.19 -23.05 21.68
N ASN A 342 -17.65 -24.03 20.90
CA ASN A 342 -16.97 -25.30 20.74
C ASN A 342 -17.30 -25.94 19.39
N MET A 343 -16.61 -27.03 19.03
CA MET A 343 -16.74 -27.67 17.71
C MET A 343 -18.07 -28.39 17.44
N VAL A 344 -18.94 -28.54 18.42
CA VAL A 344 -20.22 -29.22 18.29
C VAL A 344 -21.39 -28.25 18.26
N ASP A 345 -21.15 -26.97 18.56
CA ASP A 345 -22.19 -25.96 18.55
C ASP A 345 -22.53 -25.53 17.11
N MET A 346 -23.75 -25.08 16.92
CA MET A 346 -24.11 -24.35 15.71
C MET A 346 -23.51 -22.94 15.77
N PRO A 347 -22.82 -22.50 14.71
CA PRO A 347 -22.25 -21.16 14.69
C PRO A 347 -23.36 -20.11 14.67
N GLU A 348 -23.18 -19.06 15.47
CA GLU A 348 -24.07 -17.91 15.54
C GLU A 348 -23.37 -16.65 15.03
N TYR A 349 -24.14 -15.72 14.45
CA TYR A 349 -23.63 -14.42 14.04
C TYR A 349 -23.59 -13.49 15.25
N GLU A 350 -22.40 -13.14 15.65
CA GLU A 350 -22.18 -12.26 16.79
C GLU A 350 -21.23 -11.12 16.50
N THR A 351 -21.33 -10.11 17.34
CA THR A 351 -20.34 -9.04 17.45
C THR A 351 -19.88 -8.96 18.89
N LEU A 352 -18.65 -9.39 19.12
CA LEU A 352 -18.00 -9.35 20.44
C LEU A 352 -17.05 -8.16 20.50
N VAL A 353 -17.17 -7.35 21.55
CA VAL A 353 -16.39 -6.10 21.70
C VAL A 353 -15.87 -5.97 23.10
N ASP A 354 -14.54 -5.88 23.25
CA ASP A 354 -13.86 -5.53 24.52
C ASP A 354 -13.01 -4.27 24.30
N ILE A 355 -13.44 -3.18 24.94
CA ILE A 355 -12.82 -1.85 24.82
C ILE A 355 -12.47 -1.33 26.20
N GLU A 356 -11.28 -0.78 26.36
CA GLU A 356 -10.84 -0.10 27.56
C GLU A 356 -10.46 1.37 27.29
N PRO A 357 -10.89 2.33 28.11
CA PRO A 357 -10.40 3.70 28.04
C PRO A 357 -8.93 3.76 28.48
N ILE A 358 -8.15 4.57 27.77
CA ILE A 358 -6.74 4.79 28.11
C ILE A 358 -6.45 6.31 28.20
N GLN A 359 -5.41 6.68 28.93
CA GLN A 359 -5.05 8.08 29.15
C GLN A 359 -4.30 8.69 27.97
N LYS A 360 -3.49 7.88 27.29
CA LYS A 360 -2.61 8.32 26.22
C LYS A 360 -2.44 7.20 25.19
N MET A 361 -2.51 7.57 23.92
CA MET A 361 -2.19 6.68 22.82
C MET A 361 -0.69 6.35 22.85
N PRO A 362 -0.29 5.08 22.80
CA PRO A 362 1.12 4.74 22.72
C PRO A 362 1.71 5.23 21.38
N VAL A 363 3.01 5.37 21.36
CA VAL A 363 3.75 5.71 20.15
C VAL A 363 3.77 4.50 19.25
N ALA A 364 3.34 4.67 17.99
CA ALA A 364 3.48 3.64 16.98
C ALA A 364 4.96 3.36 16.72
N GLN A 365 5.35 2.11 16.81
CA GLN A 365 6.72 1.68 16.61
C GLN A 365 6.80 0.90 15.29
N LEU A 366 7.88 1.11 14.54
CA LEU A 366 8.24 0.18 13.47
C LEU A 366 8.51 -1.19 14.09
N MET A 367 8.08 -2.24 13.43
CA MET A 367 8.55 -3.57 13.78
C MET A 367 10.06 -3.63 13.53
N ASP A 368 10.78 -4.29 14.44
CA ASP A 368 12.22 -4.53 14.31
C ASP A 368 12.45 -5.49 13.13
N ILE A 369 12.48 -4.94 11.95
CA ILE A 369 12.88 -5.66 10.76
C ILE A 369 14.40 -5.54 10.68
N PRO A 370 15.15 -6.64 10.77
CA PRO A 370 16.60 -6.60 10.61
C PRO A 370 16.92 -5.86 9.30
N ALA A 371 17.83 -4.90 9.37
CA ALA A 371 18.33 -4.28 8.14
C ALA A 371 18.74 -5.40 7.16
N PRO A 372 18.32 -5.34 5.90
CA PRO A 372 18.66 -6.38 4.93
C PRO A 372 20.18 -6.55 4.93
N VAL A 373 20.65 -7.73 5.32
CA VAL A 373 22.06 -8.03 5.58
C VAL A 373 22.91 -7.89 4.31
N SER A 374 22.26 -7.99 3.15
CA SER A 374 22.81 -7.63 1.85
C SER A 374 21.71 -7.86 0.79
N TYR A 375 21.90 -7.33 -0.41
CA TYR A 375 21.01 -7.62 -1.52
C TYR A 375 21.01 -9.11 -1.95
N THR A 376 21.90 -9.94 -1.42
CA THR A 376 21.84 -11.41 -1.56
C THR A 376 20.50 -11.95 -1.06
N HIS A 377 19.85 -11.28 -0.12
CA HIS A 377 18.47 -11.59 0.27
C HIS A 377 17.48 -11.40 -0.89
N LEU A 378 17.71 -10.45 -1.78
CA LEU A 378 16.87 -10.26 -2.98
C LEU A 378 16.97 -11.41 -3.97
N ARG A 379 18.06 -12.19 -3.93
CA ARG A 379 18.29 -13.38 -4.76
C ARG A 379 17.98 -14.69 -4.05
N ALA A 380 17.74 -14.70 -2.75
CA ALA A 380 17.48 -15.94 -2.00
C ALA A 380 16.31 -16.75 -2.57
N HIS A 381 15.40 -16.10 -3.27
CA HIS A 381 14.27 -16.74 -3.97
C HIS A 381 14.61 -17.20 -5.40
N GLU A 382 15.79 -16.86 -5.94
CA GLU A 382 16.21 -17.27 -7.29
C GLU A 382 16.88 -18.66 -7.31
N THR A 383 17.37 -19.15 -6.18
CA THR A 383 18.09 -20.42 -6.07
C THR A 383 17.17 -21.66 -6.09
N LEU A 384 15.86 -21.50 -6.11
CA LEU A 384 14.89 -22.58 -6.26
C LEU A 384 14.55 -22.85 -7.75
N ARG A 385 15.54 -22.72 -8.63
CA ARG A 385 15.45 -23.24 -10.00
C ARG A 385 15.87 -24.70 -10.01
N HIS A 386 14.93 -25.59 -9.72
CA HIS A 386 15.03 -26.99 -10.14
C HIS A 386 13.64 -27.55 -10.41
#